data_ce0b2e8dfd8a705173bfdbc6f5e861ee
#
_entry.id   ce0b2e8dfd8a705173bfdbc6f5e861ee
#
_cell.length_a   1.000
_cell.length_b   1.000
_cell.length_c   1.000
_cell.angle_alpha   90.00
_cell.angle_beta   90.00
_cell.angle_gamma   90.00
#
_symmetry.space_group_name_H-M   'P 1'
#
loop_
_entity.id
_entity.type
_entity.pdbx_description
1 polymer ?
#
loop_
_entity_poly.entity_id
_entity_poly.type
_entity_poly.pdbx_seq_one_letter_code
_entity_poly.pdbx_strand_id
1 'polypeptide(L)'
;HEIFVIDHSTTTEEAASHTGGNYAKGGDFLYRWGNPQNYDRGTESDRILSDQHSINWISNGYPGEGNFILFNNYHSGSGPWGESAVLEFIPPVDSDGNYSIEGIEPFGPTSYHWSYEENIFTAMQGGSFRLPNGNTLITDCDSAHILEVTAAGEIVWEYYESGANTVIA
;
A
#
# COMPACT_ATOMS: atom_id res chain seq x y z
N HIS A 1 -4.07 7.90 6.15
CA HIS A 1 -4.40 7.86 4.72
C HIS A 1 -3.17 8.12 3.84
N GLU A 2 -2.01 7.65 4.29
CA GLU A 2 -0.73 7.87 3.62
C GLU A 2 0.26 6.77 4.00
N ILE A 3 1.17 6.44 3.09
CA ILE A 3 2.33 5.60 3.35
C ILE A 3 3.60 6.42 3.26
N PHE A 4 4.67 5.94 3.90
CA PHE A 4 5.97 6.59 3.91
C PHE A 4 7.08 5.59 3.61
N VAL A 5 8.15 6.08 2.97
CA VAL A 5 9.44 5.40 2.93
C VAL A 5 10.45 6.26 3.69
N ILE A 6 11.21 5.63 4.57
CA ILE A 6 12.27 6.25 5.37
C ILE A 6 13.60 5.56 5.11
N ASP A 7 14.69 6.30 5.30
CA ASP A 7 16.04 5.73 5.25
C ASP A 7 16.36 5.00 6.56
N HIS A 8 16.42 3.68 6.53
CA HIS A 8 16.76 2.85 7.69
C HIS A 8 18.26 2.67 7.91
N SER A 9 19.11 3.33 7.10
CA SER A 9 20.58 3.29 7.26
C SER A 9 21.13 4.35 8.21
N THR A 10 20.27 5.24 8.73
CA THR A 10 20.63 6.35 9.62
C THR A 10 20.99 5.88 11.01
N THR A 11 21.98 6.54 11.64
CA THR A 11 22.19 6.49 13.10
C THR A 11 21.08 7.25 13.83
N THR A 12 20.99 7.13 15.15
CA THR A 12 20.00 7.87 15.96
C THR A 12 20.16 9.38 15.82
N GLU A 13 21.39 9.88 15.75
CA GLU A 13 21.69 11.31 15.57
C GLU A 13 21.27 11.78 14.18
N GLU A 14 21.57 11.01 13.14
CA GLU A 14 21.17 11.32 11.76
C GLU A 14 19.65 11.28 11.61
N ALA A 15 18.97 10.28 12.16
CA ALA A 15 17.51 10.19 12.15
C ALA A 15 16.80 11.38 12.83
N ALA A 16 17.46 12.04 13.77
CA ALA A 16 16.97 13.26 14.42
C ALA A 16 17.32 14.55 13.65
N SER A 17 17.90 14.44 12.46
CA SER A 17 18.37 15.55 11.61
C SER A 17 17.81 15.44 10.19
N HIS A 18 18.15 16.41 9.34
CA HIS A 18 17.81 16.44 7.92
C HIS A 18 18.96 15.99 7.01
N THR A 19 19.99 15.36 7.58
CA THR A 19 21.20 14.92 6.85
C THR A 19 21.70 13.59 7.37
N GLY A 20 22.44 12.84 6.53
CA GLY A 20 22.98 11.52 6.90
C GLY A 20 22.18 10.37 6.31
N GLY A 21 22.61 9.14 6.61
CA GLY A 21 22.13 7.93 5.96
C GLY A 21 22.60 7.79 4.52
N ASN A 22 22.17 6.71 3.85
CA ASN A 22 22.57 6.42 2.47
C ASN A 22 22.00 7.43 1.47
N TYR A 23 20.90 8.09 1.81
CA TYR A 23 20.20 9.05 0.95
C TYR A 23 20.45 10.50 1.33
N ALA A 24 21.32 10.76 2.32
CA ALA A 24 21.70 12.09 2.80
C ALA A 24 20.52 12.97 3.27
N LYS A 25 19.42 12.35 3.71
CA LYS A 25 18.18 13.02 4.16
C LYS A 25 17.90 12.87 5.66
N GLY A 26 18.75 12.12 6.38
CA GLY A 26 18.53 11.87 7.80
C GLY A 26 17.19 11.21 8.06
N GLY A 27 16.37 11.78 8.94
CA GLY A 27 15.04 11.28 9.28
C GLY A 27 13.90 11.78 8.40
N ASP A 28 14.20 12.54 7.34
CA ASP A 28 13.16 12.99 6.42
C ASP A 28 12.59 11.84 5.59
N PHE A 29 11.34 11.97 5.18
CA PHE A 29 10.71 10.98 4.30
C PHE A 29 11.38 10.99 2.91
N LEU A 30 11.73 9.80 2.44
CA LEU A 30 12.21 9.61 1.07
C LEU A 30 11.05 9.66 0.08
N TYR A 31 9.88 9.16 0.49
CA TYR A 31 8.69 9.05 -0.33
C TYR A 31 7.42 9.15 0.52
N ARG A 32 6.37 9.72 -0.05
CA ARG A 32 5.04 9.83 0.55
C ARG A 32 3.98 9.57 -0.52
N TRP A 33 2.96 8.78 -0.20
CA TRP A 33 1.91 8.48 -1.18
C TRP A 33 0.57 8.21 -0.50
N GLY A 34 -0.52 8.64 -1.13
CA GLY A 34 -1.89 8.34 -0.73
C GLY A 34 -2.75 9.56 -0.43
N ASN A 35 -2.25 10.53 0.34
CA ASN A 35 -2.94 11.80 0.58
C ASN A 35 -1.96 12.98 0.46
N PRO A 36 -1.87 13.62 -0.71
CA PRO A 36 -0.90 14.68 -0.93
C PRO A 36 -1.16 15.97 -0.13
N GLN A 37 -2.37 16.19 0.36
CA GLN A 37 -2.66 17.35 1.21
C GLN A 37 -1.88 17.34 2.52
N ASN A 38 -1.44 16.17 3.00
CA ASN A 38 -0.64 16.04 4.23
C ASN A 38 0.78 16.64 4.11
N TYR A 39 1.20 17.01 2.90
CA TYR A 39 2.48 17.68 2.65
C TYR A 39 2.33 18.87 1.69
N ASP A 40 1.19 19.57 1.81
CA ASP A 40 0.88 20.81 1.08
C ASP A 40 0.92 20.68 -0.45
N ARG A 41 0.48 19.52 -0.96
CA ARG A 41 0.42 19.23 -2.40
C ARG A 41 -0.98 18.75 -2.78
N GLY A 42 -1.33 18.92 -4.05
CA GLY A 42 -2.62 18.44 -4.56
C GLY A 42 -3.85 18.97 -3.82
N THR A 43 -4.95 18.25 -4.01
CA THR A 43 -6.28 18.54 -3.45
C THR A 43 -6.91 17.28 -2.86
N GLU A 44 -8.10 17.36 -2.28
CA GLU A 44 -8.86 16.20 -1.78
C GLU A 44 -9.14 15.17 -2.89
N SER A 45 -9.29 15.62 -4.14
CA SER A 45 -9.52 14.72 -5.28
C SER A 45 -8.28 13.89 -5.68
N ASP A 46 -7.12 14.26 -5.17
CA ASP A 46 -5.87 13.54 -5.42
C ASP A 46 -5.56 12.49 -4.33
N ARG A 47 -6.45 12.41 -3.33
CA ARG A 47 -6.35 11.41 -2.27
C ARG A 47 -6.77 10.04 -2.80
N ILE A 48 -5.88 9.04 -2.65
CA ILE A 48 -6.08 7.67 -3.10
C ILE A 48 -6.42 6.75 -1.92
N LEU A 49 -5.75 6.95 -0.77
CA LEU A 49 -5.84 6.04 0.36
C LEU A 49 -6.83 6.51 1.43
N SER A 50 -7.57 5.55 1.99
CA SER A 50 -8.42 5.76 3.16
C SER A 50 -8.38 4.55 4.07
N ASP A 51 -7.79 4.74 5.28
CA ASP A 51 -7.62 3.76 6.34
C ASP A 51 -6.94 2.45 5.87
N GLN A 52 -5.87 2.59 5.09
CA GLN A 52 -5.11 1.48 4.54
C GLN A 52 -4.36 0.69 5.62
N HIS A 53 -4.20 -0.61 5.36
CA HIS A 53 -3.45 -1.56 6.18
C HIS A 53 -2.49 -2.41 5.33
N SER A 54 -1.57 -3.10 6.01
CA SER A 54 -0.75 -4.16 5.44
C SER A 54 0.08 -3.74 4.22
N ILE A 55 0.66 -2.52 4.23
CA ILE A 55 1.60 -2.13 3.17
C ILE A 55 2.84 -3.01 3.21
N ASN A 56 3.22 -3.56 2.08
CA ASN A 56 4.47 -4.29 1.95
C ASN A 56 5.06 -4.17 0.54
N TRP A 57 6.37 -4.44 0.44
CA TRP A 57 7.05 -4.60 -0.82
C TRP A 57 6.74 -5.97 -1.40
N ILE A 58 6.49 -6.05 -2.71
CA ILE A 58 6.50 -7.33 -3.39
C ILE A 58 7.93 -7.85 -3.43
N SER A 59 8.13 -9.05 -2.90
CA SER A 59 9.44 -9.65 -2.69
C SER A 59 10.20 -9.90 -3.99
N ASN A 60 11.53 -9.87 -3.90
CA ASN A 60 12.40 -10.21 -5.02
C ASN A 60 12.09 -11.62 -5.56
N GLY A 61 12.04 -11.73 -6.87
CA GLY A 61 11.71 -12.97 -7.58
C GLY A 61 10.21 -13.24 -7.72
N TYR A 62 9.33 -12.38 -7.18
CA TYR A 62 7.89 -12.51 -7.35
C TYR A 62 7.40 -11.57 -8.46
N PRO A 63 6.34 -11.93 -9.18
CA PRO A 63 5.73 -11.03 -10.16
C PRO A 63 5.30 -9.70 -9.52
N GLY A 64 5.79 -8.59 -10.07
CA GLY A 64 5.63 -7.25 -9.49
C GLY A 64 6.74 -6.88 -8.49
N GLU A 65 7.85 -7.62 -8.45
CA GLU A 65 9.02 -7.32 -7.61
C GLU A 65 9.33 -5.81 -7.56
N GLY A 66 9.48 -5.27 -6.34
CA GLY A 66 9.78 -3.87 -6.10
C GLY A 66 8.56 -2.94 -6.10
N ASN A 67 7.38 -3.41 -6.50
CA ASN A 67 6.14 -2.66 -6.32
C ASN A 67 5.68 -2.71 -4.85
N PHE A 68 4.84 -1.76 -4.48
CA PHE A 68 4.08 -1.84 -3.24
C PHE A 68 2.74 -2.53 -3.47
N ILE A 69 2.29 -3.30 -2.47
CA ILE A 69 0.94 -3.82 -2.40
C ILE A 69 0.36 -3.53 -1.00
N LEU A 70 -0.93 -3.19 -0.93
CA LEU A 70 -1.60 -2.85 0.31
C LEU A 70 -3.10 -3.15 0.27
N PHE A 71 -3.73 -3.21 1.43
CA PHE A 71 -5.18 -3.27 1.60
C PHE A 71 -5.71 -1.86 1.94
N ASN A 72 -6.60 -1.30 1.11
CA ASN A 72 -7.23 0.01 1.29
C ASN A 72 -8.67 -0.18 1.75
N ASN A 73 -8.97 0.13 3.00
CA ASN A 73 -10.25 -0.24 3.62
C ASN A 73 -11.46 0.51 3.07
N TYR A 74 -11.29 1.77 2.67
CA TYR A 74 -12.36 2.58 2.10
C TYR A 74 -11.96 3.15 0.75
N HIS A 75 -11.94 2.28 -0.26
CA HIS A 75 -11.44 2.63 -1.59
C HIS A 75 -12.44 3.46 -2.41
N SER A 76 -13.69 3.05 -2.49
CA SER A 76 -14.67 3.58 -3.44
C SER A 76 -15.70 4.53 -2.85
N GLY A 77 -15.48 5.04 -1.65
CA GLY A 77 -16.49 5.89 -1.02
C GLY A 77 -15.93 6.86 -0.01
N SER A 78 -16.62 7.95 0.14
CA SER A 78 -16.45 8.86 1.27
C SER A 78 -17.21 8.31 2.46
N GLY A 79 -16.54 7.69 3.42
CA GLY A 79 -17.13 7.32 4.69
C GLY A 79 -17.08 5.81 5.01
N PRO A 80 -17.64 5.42 6.16
CA PRO A 80 -17.44 4.10 6.78
C PRO A 80 -18.15 2.92 6.08
N TRP A 81 -18.62 3.10 4.88
CA TRP A 81 -19.41 2.10 4.13
C TRP A 81 -18.91 1.94 2.68
N GLY A 82 -17.70 2.44 2.39
CA GLY A 82 -17.09 2.23 1.08
C GLY A 82 -16.62 0.78 0.92
N GLU A 83 -16.42 0.35 -0.32
CA GLU A 83 -15.81 -0.94 -0.62
C GLU A 83 -14.31 -0.92 -0.29
N SER A 84 -13.76 -2.06 0.09
CA SER A 84 -12.32 -2.23 0.24
C SER A 84 -11.68 -2.60 -1.09
N ALA A 85 -10.37 -2.37 -1.19
CA ALA A 85 -9.60 -2.79 -2.35
C ALA A 85 -8.19 -3.24 -1.94
N VAL A 86 -7.64 -4.19 -2.66
CA VAL A 86 -6.21 -4.42 -2.69
C VAL A 86 -5.63 -3.60 -3.83
N LEU A 87 -4.61 -2.81 -3.55
CA LEU A 87 -3.96 -1.94 -4.54
C LEU A 87 -2.48 -2.31 -4.67
N GLU A 88 -2.01 -2.44 -5.92
CA GLU A 88 -0.60 -2.53 -6.26
C GLU A 88 -0.19 -1.30 -7.03
N PHE A 89 0.94 -0.69 -6.71
CA PHE A 89 1.48 0.45 -7.45
C PHE A 89 2.99 0.41 -7.58
N ILE A 90 3.48 1.05 -8.65
CA ILE A 90 4.90 1.13 -8.99
C ILE A 90 5.42 2.45 -8.44
N PRO A 91 6.29 2.45 -7.42
CA PRO A 91 6.85 3.69 -6.89
C PRO A 91 7.79 4.35 -7.92
N PRO A 92 7.85 5.71 -7.97
CA PRO A 92 8.72 6.44 -8.89
C PRO A 92 10.17 6.48 -8.38
N VAL A 93 10.80 5.31 -8.27
CA VAL A 93 12.15 5.13 -7.74
C VAL A 93 13.13 4.90 -8.89
N ASP A 94 14.29 5.58 -8.86
CA ASP A 94 15.38 5.37 -9.82
C ASP A 94 16.30 4.21 -9.42
N SER A 95 17.32 3.93 -10.26
CA SER A 95 18.29 2.86 -10.00
C SER A 95 19.15 3.08 -8.76
N ASP A 96 19.24 4.31 -8.28
CA ASP A 96 20.01 4.70 -7.09
C ASP A 96 19.15 4.71 -5.82
N GLY A 97 17.85 4.39 -5.95
CA GLY A 97 16.89 4.31 -4.86
C GLY A 97 16.27 5.67 -4.48
N ASN A 98 16.42 6.70 -5.31
CA ASN A 98 15.80 8.00 -5.04
C ASN A 98 14.39 8.06 -5.63
N TYR A 99 13.48 8.66 -4.87
CA TYR A 99 12.10 8.88 -5.28
C TYR A 99 11.96 10.27 -5.90
N SER A 100 11.48 10.32 -7.15
CA SER A 100 11.29 11.59 -7.85
C SER A 100 10.02 12.29 -7.41
N ILE A 101 10.11 13.61 -7.27
CA ILE A 101 8.99 14.54 -7.12
C ILE A 101 9.21 15.74 -8.02
N GLU A 102 8.22 16.13 -8.81
CA GLU A 102 8.36 17.18 -9.81
C GLU A 102 7.70 18.48 -9.36
N GLY A 103 8.47 19.55 -9.31
CA GLY A 103 7.97 20.90 -9.05
C GLY A 103 7.02 20.99 -7.85
N ILE A 104 5.78 21.37 -8.10
CA ILE A 104 4.71 21.47 -7.09
C ILE A 104 3.77 20.24 -7.07
N GLU A 105 3.98 19.29 -7.98
CA GLU A 105 3.15 18.11 -8.10
C GLU A 105 3.32 17.18 -6.88
N PRO A 106 2.30 16.37 -6.52
CA PRO A 106 2.45 15.31 -5.54
C PRO A 106 3.46 14.24 -6.00
N PHE A 107 3.92 13.43 -5.06
CA PHE A 107 4.59 12.19 -5.44
C PHE A 107 3.66 11.30 -6.27
N GLY A 108 4.17 10.80 -7.38
CA GLY A 108 3.50 9.75 -8.17
C GLY A 108 3.57 8.37 -7.50
N PRO A 109 2.91 7.38 -8.08
CA PRO A 109 2.06 7.48 -9.27
C PRO A 109 0.69 8.09 -8.95
N THR A 110 0.02 8.62 -9.97
CA THR A 110 -1.36 9.15 -9.86
C THR A 110 -2.43 8.06 -9.94
N SER A 111 -2.01 6.82 -10.20
CA SER A 111 -2.89 5.65 -10.30
C SER A 111 -2.14 4.40 -9.84
N TYR A 112 -2.88 3.39 -9.46
CA TYR A 112 -2.32 2.07 -9.16
C TYR A 112 -2.13 1.24 -10.44
N HIS A 113 -1.24 0.25 -10.36
CA HIS A 113 -0.91 -0.66 -11.46
C HIS A 113 -1.93 -1.79 -11.60
N TRP A 114 -2.42 -2.30 -10.47
CA TRP A 114 -3.40 -3.37 -10.37
C TRP A 114 -4.27 -3.15 -9.13
N SER A 115 -5.53 -3.59 -9.20
CA SER A 115 -6.43 -3.63 -8.05
C SER A 115 -7.29 -4.90 -8.05
N TYR A 116 -7.75 -5.24 -6.85
CA TYR A 116 -8.82 -6.21 -6.64
C TYR A 116 -9.86 -5.59 -5.70
N GLU A 117 -11.11 -5.52 -6.13
CA GLU A 117 -12.18 -4.77 -5.45
C GLU A 117 -13.44 -5.64 -5.24
N GLU A 118 -13.46 -6.88 -5.77
CA GLU A 118 -14.67 -7.68 -5.82
C GLU A 118 -14.94 -8.40 -4.50
N ASN A 119 -16.13 -8.14 -3.91
CA ASN A 119 -16.67 -8.87 -2.76
C ASN A 119 -15.75 -8.92 -1.52
N ILE A 120 -14.96 -7.88 -1.29
CA ILE A 120 -14.19 -7.70 -0.06
C ILE A 120 -14.61 -6.41 0.65
N PHE A 121 -14.82 -6.54 1.96
CA PHE A 121 -15.07 -5.38 2.81
C PHE A 121 -14.58 -5.63 4.22
N THR A 122 -13.64 -4.82 4.65
CA THR A 122 -13.10 -4.82 6.01
C THR A 122 -12.98 -3.37 6.49
N ALA A 123 -13.66 -3.05 7.59
CA ALA A 123 -13.65 -1.71 8.16
C ALA A 123 -12.30 -1.37 8.80
N MET A 124 -11.62 -2.37 9.37
CA MET A 124 -10.30 -2.24 9.99
C MET A 124 -9.47 -3.50 9.74
N GLN A 125 -8.14 -3.33 9.64
CA GLN A 125 -7.22 -4.41 9.31
C GLN A 125 -7.33 -4.81 7.82
N GLY A 126 -7.16 -6.09 7.50
CA GLY A 126 -7.06 -6.56 6.14
C GLY A 126 -5.60 -6.74 5.72
N GLY A 127 -5.36 -7.65 4.82
CA GLY A 127 -4.01 -7.96 4.36
C GLY A 127 -3.96 -8.38 2.90
N SER A 128 -2.81 -8.12 2.27
CA SER A 128 -2.57 -8.54 0.90
C SER A 128 -1.10 -8.87 0.68
N PHE A 129 -0.84 -10.02 0.07
CA PHE A 129 0.51 -10.50 -0.18
C PHE A 129 0.60 -11.13 -1.57
N ARG A 130 1.57 -10.68 -2.37
CA ARG A 130 1.88 -11.33 -3.64
C ARG A 130 2.56 -12.67 -3.38
N LEU A 131 2.10 -13.71 -4.06
CA LEU A 131 2.64 -15.06 -3.98
C LEU A 131 3.67 -15.33 -5.12
N PRO A 132 4.54 -16.34 -4.95
CA PRO A 132 5.54 -16.67 -5.98
C PRO A 132 4.95 -17.04 -7.34
N ASN A 133 3.72 -17.58 -7.37
CA ASN A 133 3.01 -17.94 -8.60
C ASN A 133 2.36 -16.74 -9.30
N GLY A 134 2.45 -15.52 -8.71
CA GLY A 134 1.86 -14.31 -9.24
C GLY A 134 0.45 -14.02 -8.75
N ASN A 135 -0.17 -14.94 -8.03
CA ASN A 135 -1.46 -14.71 -7.37
C ASN A 135 -1.30 -13.80 -6.15
N THR A 136 -2.39 -13.28 -5.66
CA THR A 136 -2.42 -12.46 -4.44
C THR A 136 -3.25 -13.16 -3.37
N LEU A 137 -2.66 -13.36 -2.20
CA LEU A 137 -3.37 -13.80 -1.00
C LEU A 137 -3.97 -12.56 -0.33
N ILE A 138 -5.26 -12.61 -0.02
CA ILE A 138 -6.01 -11.51 0.59
C ILE A 138 -6.67 -12.01 1.86
N THR A 139 -6.64 -11.19 2.91
CA THR A 139 -7.39 -11.43 4.15
C THR A 139 -8.46 -10.37 4.27
N ASP A 140 -9.72 -10.76 4.13
CA ASP A 140 -10.91 -9.95 4.43
C ASP A 140 -11.35 -10.26 5.86
N CYS A 141 -10.91 -9.42 6.80
CA CYS A 141 -11.00 -9.70 8.22
C CYS A 141 -12.44 -9.72 8.74
N ASP A 142 -13.27 -8.76 8.33
CA ASP A 142 -14.65 -8.65 8.83
C ASP A 142 -15.54 -9.79 8.35
N SER A 143 -15.21 -10.38 7.20
CA SER A 143 -15.91 -11.55 6.65
C SER A 143 -15.34 -12.90 7.14
N ALA A 144 -14.28 -12.87 7.97
CA ALA A 144 -13.52 -14.07 8.36
C ALA A 144 -13.09 -14.92 7.16
N HIS A 145 -12.69 -14.26 6.07
CA HIS A 145 -12.45 -14.81 4.75
C HIS A 145 -10.99 -14.57 4.32
N ILE A 146 -10.34 -15.63 3.88
CA ILE A 146 -9.02 -15.58 3.24
C ILE A 146 -9.19 -16.14 1.84
N LEU A 147 -8.68 -15.43 0.84
CA LEU A 147 -8.81 -15.83 -0.55
C LEU A 147 -7.50 -15.63 -1.32
N GLU A 148 -7.28 -16.46 -2.34
CA GLU A 148 -6.22 -16.32 -3.32
C GLU A 148 -6.83 -15.98 -4.66
N VAL A 149 -6.36 -14.86 -5.25
CA VAL A 149 -6.85 -14.39 -6.56
C VAL A 149 -5.72 -14.34 -7.58
N THR A 150 -6.04 -14.63 -8.85
CA THR A 150 -5.12 -14.46 -9.97
C THR A 150 -4.93 -12.98 -10.32
N ALA A 151 -3.96 -12.66 -11.16
CA ALA A 151 -3.79 -11.32 -11.72
C ALA A 151 -5.02 -10.83 -12.53
N ALA A 152 -5.85 -11.75 -13.01
CA ALA A 152 -7.10 -11.45 -13.71
C ALA A 152 -8.30 -11.26 -12.75
N GLY A 153 -8.09 -11.39 -11.42
CA GLY A 153 -9.15 -11.27 -10.42
C GLY A 153 -9.96 -12.54 -10.17
N GLU A 154 -9.56 -13.69 -10.74
CA GLU A 154 -10.27 -14.95 -10.52
C GLU A 154 -9.88 -15.56 -9.17
N ILE A 155 -10.87 -15.92 -8.34
CA ILE A 155 -10.64 -16.64 -7.09
C ILE A 155 -10.26 -18.08 -7.43
N VAL A 156 -9.07 -18.51 -7.00
CA VAL A 156 -8.56 -19.88 -7.21
C VAL A 156 -8.52 -20.70 -5.94
N TRP A 157 -8.59 -20.05 -4.78
CA TRP A 157 -8.70 -20.68 -3.48
C TRP A 157 -9.37 -19.71 -2.50
N GLU A 158 -10.15 -20.26 -1.57
CA GLU A 158 -10.77 -19.49 -0.50
C GLU A 158 -10.98 -20.32 0.76
N TYR A 159 -10.99 -19.67 1.90
CA TYR A 159 -11.25 -20.24 3.20
C TYR A 159 -12.08 -19.29 4.04
N TYR A 160 -13.13 -19.81 4.65
CA TYR A 160 -13.96 -19.11 5.65
C TYR A 160 -13.78 -19.75 7.01
N GLU A 161 -13.41 -18.96 8.01
CA GLU A 161 -13.30 -19.44 9.39
C GLU A 161 -14.70 -19.56 10.02
N SER A 162 -15.10 -20.81 10.26
CA SER A 162 -16.41 -21.11 10.85
C SER A 162 -16.44 -20.77 12.34
N GLY A 163 -17.34 -19.87 12.75
CA GLY A 163 -17.52 -19.44 14.13
C GLY A 163 -16.66 -18.26 14.58
N ALA A 164 -15.80 -17.73 13.71
CA ALA A 164 -15.17 -16.42 13.90
C ALA A 164 -16.04 -15.32 13.31
N ASN A 165 -16.01 -14.15 13.92
CA ASN A 165 -16.61 -12.95 13.33
C ASN A 165 -15.58 -12.15 12.51
N THR A 166 -14.29 -12.40 12.74
CA THR A 166 -13.18 -11.74 12.06
C THR A 166 -11.96 -12.64 12.01
N VAL A 167 -11.10 -12.46 11.01
CA VAL A 167 -9.76 -13.05 10.91
C VAL A 167 -8.73 -11.94 11.03
N ILE A 168 -7.70 -12.12 11.85
CA ILE A 168 -6.64 -11.14 11.99
C ILE A 168 -5.65 -11.31 10.82
N ALA A 169 -5.36 -10.21 10.12
CA ALA A 169 -4.40 -10.15 9.01
C ALA A 169 -2.96 -9.98 9.52
#